data_b386f4ec083105d3b63fdb8350c76a8c
#
_entry.id   b386f4ec083105d3b63fdb8350c76a8c
#
_cell.length_a   1.000
_cell.length_b   1.000
_cell.length_c   1.000
_cell.angle_alpha   90.00
_cell.angle_beta   90.00
_cell.angle_gamma   90.00
#
_symmetry.space_group_name_H-M   'P 1'
#
loop_
_entity.id
_entity.type
_entity.pdbx_description
1 polymer ?
#
loop_
_entity_poly.entity_id
_entity_poly.type
_entity_poly.pdbx_seq_one_letter_code
_entity_poly.pdbx_strand_id
1 'polypeptide(L)'
;MSTSEPLVQSVLLGEAVEHAPVAILVADDEMRYVAANVTACELLGYTREELLGLRVTDIAVYPEAEGEFEAMIESGELIGRTVVTLKDGSRLSLRHRSSEVSIAGLEYYVAVLWPDS
;
A
#
# COMPACT_ATOMS: atom_id res chain seq x y z
N MET A 1 -1.64 -33.15 -1.41
CA MET A 1 -0.82 -31.97 -1.07
C MET A 1 -1.29 -31.41 0.26
N SER A 2 -0.34 -31.12 1.13
CA SER A 2 -0.64 -30.55 2.44
C SER A 2 -0.77 -29.04 2.36
N THR A 3 -1.79 -28.45 3.01
CA THR A 3 -1.95 -27.00 3.10
C THR A 3 -0.86 -26.34 3.95
N SER A 4 -0.05 -27.14 4.65
CA SER A 4 1.06 -26.62 5.46
C SER A 4 2.38 -26.49 4.67
N GLU A 5 2.42 -26.92 3.42
CA GLU A 5 3.62 -26.74 2.60
C GLU A 5 3.89 -25.24 2.36
N PRO A 6 5.16 -24.78 2.45
CA PRO A 6 5.50 -23.36 2.27
C PRO A 6 5.00 -22.77 0.95
N LEU A 7 5.10 -23.51 -0.16
CA LEU A 7 4.63 -23.02 -1.47
C LEU A 7 3.10 -22.82 -1.47
N VAL A 8 2.37 -23.77 -0.90
CA VAL A 8 0.91 -23.68 -0.79
C VAL A 8 0.53 -22.50 0.09
N GLN A 9 1.22 -22.30 1.22
CA GLN A 9 1.00 -21.16 2.10
C GLN A 9 1.23 -19.84 1.39
N SER A 10 2.31 -19.73 0.60
CA SER A 10 2.60 -18.51 -0.15
C SER A 10 1.52 -18.20 -1.18
N VAL A 11 1.01 -19.20 -1.89
CA VAL A 11 -0.06 -19.02 -2.86
C VAL A 11 -1.36 -18.57 -2.17
N LEU A 12 -1.71 -19.22 -1.06
CA LEU A 12 -2.92 -18.86 -0.30
C LEU A 12 -2.84 -17.43 0.23
N LEU A 13 -1.70 -17.05 0.79
CA LEU A 13 -1.49 -15.69 1.28
C LEU A 13 -1.53 -14.67 0.16
N GLY A 14 -0.91 -14.97 -0.98
CA GLY A 14 -0.95 -14.09 -2.15
C GLY A 14 -2.36 -13.83 -2.64
N GLU A 15 -3.17 -14.89 -2.77
CA GLU A 15 -4.57 -14.76 -3.17
C GLU A 15 -5.40 -14.04 -2.12
N ALA A 16 -5.17 -14.32 -0.84
CA ALA A 16 -5.89 -13.66 0.25
C ALA A 16 -5.60 -12.16 0.28
N VAL A 17 -4.35 -11.76 0.09
CA VAL A 17 -3.95 -10.36 0.03
C VAL A 17 -4.51 -9.68 -1.21
N GLU A 18 -4.47 -10.34 -2.36
CA GLU A 18 -5.00 -9.79 -3.62
C GLU A 18 -6.46 -9.41 -3.50
N HIS A 19 -7.25 -10.25 -2.83
CA HIS A 19 -8.69 -10.07 -2.69
C HIS A 19 -9.14 -9.63 -1.29
N ALA A 20 -8.20 -9.15 -0.46
CA ALA A 20 -8.54 -8.67 0.88
C ALA A 20 -9.52 -7.49 0.81
N PRO A 21 -10.41 -7.33 1.80
CA PRO A 21 -11.40 -6.25 1.81
C PRO A 21 -10.82 -4.88 2.20
N VAL A 22 -9.51 -4.76 2.20
CA VAL A 22 -8.80 -3.50 2.44
C VAL A 22 -7.81 -3.27 1.32
N ALA A 23 -7.51 -2.01 1.03
CA ALA A 23 -6.50 -1.67 0.05
C ALA A 23 -5.11 -1.97 0.60
N ILE A 24 -4.29 -2.66 -0.17
CA ILE A 24 -2.90 -2.97 0.20
C ILE A 24 -2.00 -2.48 -0.91
N LEU A 25 -1.04 -1.64 -0.55
CA LEU A 25 -0.06 -1.06 -1.47
C LEU A 25 1.34 -1.33 -0.92
N VAL A 26 2.27 -1.60 -1.81
CA VAL A 26 3.68 -1.75 -1.45
C VAL A 26 4.48 -0.72 -2.23
N ALA A 27 5.32 0.04 -1.53
CA ALA A 27 6.23 1.00 -2.14
C ALA A 27 7.68 0.60 -1.86
N ASP A 28 8.58 1.00 -2.76
CA ASP A 28 10.01 0.83 -2.55
C ASP A 28 10.57 2.01 -1.74
N ASP A 29 11.90 2.05 -1.55
CA ASP A 29 12.56 3.09 -0.76
C ASP A 29 12.58 4.47 -1.45
N GLU A 30 12.11 4.54 -2.69
CA GLU A 30 11.94 5.81 -3.41
C GLU A 30 10.47 6.25 -3.44
N MET A 31 9.62 5.64 -2.63
CA MET A 31 8.18 5.93 -2.56
C MET A 31 7.41 5.55 -3.82
N ARG A 32 7.97 4.69 -4.67
CA ARG A 32 7.27 4.21 -5.86
C ARG A 32 6.43 2.99 -5.52
N TYR A 33 5.21 2.95 -6.03
CA TYR A 33 4.37 1.76 -5.86
C TYR A 33 4.91 0.61 -6.71
N VAL A 34 5.17 -0.51 -6.08
CA VAL A 34 5.67 -1.72 -6.74
C VAL A 34 4.67 -2.88 -6.68
N ALA A 35 3.63 -2.76 -5.87
CA ALA A 35 2.54 -3.72 -5.82
C ALA A 35 1.27 -3.07 -5.29
N ALA A 36 0.13 -3.57 -5.73
CA ALA A 36 -1.19 -3.12 -5.29
C ALA A 36 -2.17 -4.28 -5.46
N ASN A 37 -3.05 -4.47 -4.48
CA ASN A 37 -4.08 -5.50 -4.61
C ASN A 37 -5.32 -4.96 -5.36
N VAL A 38 -6.26 -5.83 -5.65
CA VAL A 38 -7.49 -5.48 -6.40
C VAL A 38 -8.25 -4.36 -5.69
N THR A 39 -8.39 -4.46 -4.37
CA THR A 39 -9.13 -3.47 -3.57
C THR A 39 -8.49 -2.08 -3.65
N ALA A 40 -7.15 -2.00 -3.67
CA ALA A 40 -6.46 -0.72 -3.84
C ALA A 40 -6.79 -0.10 -5.21
N CYS A 41 -6.77 -0.89 -6.25
CA CYS A 41 -7.10 -0.43 -7.60
C CYS A 41 -8.54 0.09 -7.68
N GLU A 42 -9.48 -0.66 -7.14
CA GLU A 42 -10.89 -0.28 -7.12
C GLU A 42 -11.14 0.98 -6.29
N LEU A 43 -10.52 1.05 -5.11
CA LEU A 43 -10.69 2.19 -4.20
C LEU A 43 -10.15 3.48 -4.81
N LEU A 44 -8.98 3.42 -5.42
CA LEU A 44 -8.29 4.60 -5.95
C LEU A 44 -8.70 4.95 -7.40
N GLY A 45 -9.34 4.01 -8.09
CA GLY A 45 -9.81 4.22 -9.45
C GLY A 45 -8.76 4.04 -10.54
N TYR A 46 -7.61 3.49 -10.20
CA TYR A 46 -6.53 3.21 -11.15
C TYR A 46 -6.45 1.74 -11.49
N THR A 47 -5.95 1.44 -12.68
CA THR A 47 -5.52 0.06 -12.97
C THR A 47 -4.21 -0.22 -12.23
N ARG A 48 -3.86 -1.50 -12.09
CA ARG A 48 -2.59 -1.87 -11.47
C ARG A 48 -1.40 -1.25 -12.22
N GLU A 49 -1.41 -1.29 -13.54
CA GLU A 49 -0.34 -0.70 -14.34
C GLU A 49 -0.19 0.79 -14.09
N GLU A 50 -1.31 1.50 -13.98
CA GLU A 50 -1.31 2.92 -13.70
C GLU A 50 -0.71 3.20 -12.31
N LEU A 51 -1.11 2.42 -11.29
CA LEU A 51 -0.58 2.59 -9.93
C LEU A 51 0.92 2.34 -9.87
N LEU A 52 1.41 1.33 -10.57
CA LEU A 52 2.84 1.01 -10.57
C LEU A 52 3.70 2.07 -11.29
N GLY A 53 3.07 3.04 -11.93
CA GLY A 53 3.76 4.20 -12.50
C GLY A 53 3.79 5.41 -11.59
N LEU A 54 3.18 5.32 -10.41
CA LEU A 54 3.00 6.45 -9.51
C LEU A 54 3.85 6.32 -8.25
N ARG A 55 4.06 7.45 -7.60
CA ARG A 55 4.67 7.53 -6.27
C ARG A 55 3.60 7.85 -5.24
N VAL A 56 3.91 7.59 -3.97
CA VAL A 56 3.03 7.91 -2.86
C VAL A 56 2.60 9.38 -2.90
N THR A 57 3.54 10.29 -3.22
CA THR A 57 3.29 11.73 -3.29
C THR A 57 2.39 12.15 -4.44
N ASP A 58 2.19 11.29 -5.45
CA ASP A 58 1.26 11.58 -6.54
C ASP A 58 -0.20 11.42 -6.12
N ILE A 59 -0.43 10.64 -5.08
CA ILE A 59 -1.77 10.31 -4.58
C ILE A 59 -2.08 11.01 -3.28
N ALA A 60 -1.16 10.98 -2.32
CA ALA A 60 -1.35 11.62 -1.01
C ALA A 60 -1.37 13.14 -1.16
N VAL A 61 -2.40 13.75 -0.58
CA VAL A 61 -2.64 15.19 -0.72
C VAL A 61 -1.86 16.01 0.31
N TYR A 62 -1.57 15.43 1.47
CA TYR A 62 -0.92 16.18 2.54
C TYR A 62 0.49 16.59 2.17
N PRO A 63 0.85 17.87 2.42
CA PRO A 63 2.24 18.32 2.22
C PRO A 63 3.25 17.53 3.06
N GLU A 64 2.78 16.91 4.14
CA GLU A 64 3.59 16.14 5.08
C GLU A 64 3.89 14.70 4.62
N ALA A 65 3.38 14.28 3.45
CA ALA A 65 3.55 12.89 3.00
C ALA A 65 5.01 12.44 2.99
N GLU A 66 5.94 13.28 2.54
CA GLU A 66 7.36 12.95 2.58
C GLU A 66 7.89 12.86 4.00
N GLY A 67 7.45 13.75 4.88
CA GLY A 67 7.81 13.71 6.29
C GLY A 67 7.30 12.46 6.97
N GLU A 68 6.08 12.03 6.64
CA GLU A 68 5.53 10.78 7.17
C GLU A 68 6.32 9.57 6.69
N PHE A 69 6.75 9.57 5.42
CA PHE A 69 7.58 8.50 4.87
C PHE A 69 8.93 8.42 5.60
N GLU A 70 9.56 9.56 5.84
CA GLU A 70 10.82 9.62 6.60
C GLU A 70 10.63 9.12 8.03
N ALA A 71 9.53 9.49 8.68
CA ALA A 71 9.22 9.01 10.03
C ALA A 71 9.01 7.49 10.05
N MET A 72 8.40 6.93 9.00
CA MET A 72 8.23 5.49 8.87
C MET A 72 9.58 4.79 8.71
N ILE A 73 10.49 5.37 7.92
CA ILE A 73 11.83 4.82 7.75
C ILE A 73 12.54 4.74 9.11
N GLU A 74 12.41 5.77 9.94
CA GLU A 74 13.05 5.81 11.25
C GLU A 74 12.43 4.84 12.26
N SER A 75 11.08 4.78 12.31
CA SER A 75 10.36 3.99 13.31
C SER A 75 9.97 2.59 12.82
N GLY A 76 9.95 2.37 11.51
CA GLY A 76 9.49 1.13 10.90
C GLY A 76 7.97 1.02 10.78
N GLU A 77 7.22 1.94 11.36
CA GLU A 77 5.75 1.88 11.33
C GLU A 77 5.14 3.27 11.43
N LEU A 78 4.02 3.46 10.71
CA LEU A 78 3.23 4.68 10.76
C LEU A 78 1.75 4.31 10.75
N ILE A 79 0.99 4.88 11.69
CA ILE A 79 -0.47 4.70 11.78
C ILE A 79 -1.09 6.08 11.77
N GLY A 80 -2.12 6.29 10.96
CA GLY A 80 -2.77 7.59 10.93
C GLY A 80 -3.87 7.71 9.91
N ARG A 81 -4.12 8.95 9.52
CA ARG A 81 -5.11 9.30 8.50
C ARG A 81 -4.41 10.02 7.36
N THR A 82 -4.94 9.82 6.17
CA THR A 82 -4.44 10.52 4.99
C THR A 82 -5.62 10.87 4.09
N VAL A 83 -5.43 11.88 3.25
CA VAL A 83 -6.37 12.20 2.19
C VAL A 83 -5.67 11.88 0.87
N VAL A 84 -6.35 11.14 0.02
CA VAL A 84 -5.82 10.77 -1.29
C VAL A 84 -6.66 11.38 -2.40
N THR A 85 -6.03 11.60 -3.54
CA THR A 85 -6.72 12.01 -4.76
C THR A 85 -6.96 10.79 -5.61
N LEU A 86 -8.22 10.53 -5.94
CA LEU A 86 -8.61 9.42 -6.80
C LEU A 86 -8.31 9.79 -8.26
N LYS A 87 -8.35 8.81 -9.14
CA LYS A 87 -8.08 9.05 -10.56
C LYS A 87 -9.03 10.09 -11.18
N ASP A 88 -10.28 10.14 -10.73
CA ASP A 88 -11.27 11.11 -11.23
C ASP A 88 -11.08 12.53 -10.67
N GLY A 89 -10.08 12.75 -9.83
CA GLY A 89 -9.80 14.04 -9.21
C GLY A 89 -10.49 14.29 -7.88
N SER A 90 -11.42 13.42 -7.47
CA SER A 90 -12.07 13.54 -6.18
C SER A 90 -11.11 13.14 -5.06
N ARG A 91 -11.43 13.54 -3.84
CA ARG A 91 -10.61 13.26 -2.66
C ARG A 91 -11.34 12.31 -1.72
N LEU A 92 -10.57 11.45 -1.08
CA LEU A 92 -11.09 10.46 -0.14
C LEU A 92 -10.22 10.43 1.10
N SER A 93 -10.87 10.52 2.27
CA SER A 93 -10.18 10.40 3.55
C SER A 93 -10.07 8.91 3.91
N LEU A 94 -8.87 8.48 4.22
CA LEU A 94 -8.56 7.10 4.55
C LEU A 94 -7.81 7.03 5.88
N ARG A 95 -7.98 5.91 6.56
CA ARG A 95 -7.08 5.51 7.63
C ARG A 95 -6.07 4.55 7.05
N HIS A 96 -4.87 4.54 7.64
CA HIS A 96 -3.82 3.65 7.16
C HIS A 96 -2.94 3.16 8.28
N ARG A 97 -2.32 2.03 8.01
CA ARG A 97 -1.22 1.51 8.79
C ARG A 97 -0.13 1.12 7.79
N SER A 98 1.05 1.66 8.00
CA SER A 98 2.18 1.41 7.10
C SER A 98 3.36 0.90 7.91
N SER A 99 4.10 -0.05 7.36
CA SER A 99 5.25 -0.63 8.04
C SER A 99 6.35 -0.95 7.04
N GLU A 100 7.58 -0.94 7.54
CA GLU A 100 8.76 -1.32 6.79
C GLU A 100 8.93 -2.84 6.82
N VAL A 101 9.21 -3.43 5.65
CA VAL A 101 9.43 -4.87 5.50
C VAL A 101 10.66 -5.08 4.64
N SER A 102 11.59 -5.92 5.11
CA SER A 102 12.75 -6.29 4.31
C SER A 102 12.46 -7.59 3.58
N ILE A 103 12.55 -7.56 2.25
CA ILE A 103 12.29 -8.72 1.40
C ILE A 103 13.50 -8.92 0.49
N ALA A 104 14.14 -10.09 0.57
CA ALA A 104 15.32 -10.42 -0.22
C ALA A 104 16.43 -9.37 -0.09
N GLY A 105 16.59 -8.80 1.09
CA GLY A 105 17.63 -7.79 1.37
C GLY A 105 17.27 -6.38 0.93
N LEU A 106 16.06 -6.17 0.38
CA LEU A 106 15.61 -4.85 -0.05
C LEU A 106 14.49 -4.34 0.86
N GLU A 107 14.50 -3.04 1.11
CA GLU A 107 13.51 -2.40 1.96
C GLU A 107 12.26 -2.03 1.17
N TYR A 108 11.10 -2.44 1.68
CA TYR A 108 9.79 -2.10 1.15
C TYR A 108 8.90 -1.54 2.26
N TYR A 109 7.88 -0.81 1.87
CA TYR A 109 6.91 -0.22 2.79
C TYR A 109 5.53 -0.70 2.39
N VAL A 110 4.88 -1.41 3.31
CA VAL A 110 3.55 -1.96 3.08
C VAL A 110 2.52 -1.06 3.74
N ALA A 111 1.56 -0.58 2.98
CA ALA A 111 0.47 0.23 3.49
C ALA A 111 -0.84 -0.52 3.36
N VAL A 112 -1.60 -0.54 4.45
CA VAL A 112 -2.98 -1.02 4.46
C VAL A 112 -3.87 0.20 4.68
N LEU A 113 -4.86 0.40 3.82
CA LEU A 113 -5.73 1.56 3.85
C LEU A 113 -7.19 1.13 3.84
N TRP A 114 -8.01 1.89 4.55
CA TRP A 114 -9.46 1.66 4.59
C TRP A 114 -10.18 2.99 4.79
N PRO A 115 -11.46 3.09 4.36
CA PRO A 115 -12.21 4.32 4.50
C PRO A 115 -12.31 4.81 5.95
N ASP A 116 -12.20 6.13 6.12
CA ASP A 116 -12.33 6.79 7.41
C ASP A 116 -13.81 7.19 7.60
N SER A 117 -14.62 6.22 7.95
CA SER A 117 -16.07 6.47 8.10
C SER A 117 -16.57 6.21 9.50
#